data_a0297365fe19d52dbd20595b593546fd
#
_entry.id   a0297365fe19d52dbd20595b593546fd
#
_cell.length_a   1.000
_cell.length_b   1.000
_cell.length_c   1.000
_cell.angle_alpha   90.00
_cell.angle_beta   90.00
_cell.angle_gamma   90.00
#
_symmetry.space_group_name_H-M   'P 1'
#
loop_
_entity.id
_entity.type
_entity.pdbx_description
1 polymer ?
#
loop_
_entity_poly.entity_id
_entity_poly.type
_entity_poly.pdbx_seq_one_letter_code
_entity_poly.pdbx_strand_id
1 'polypeptide(L)'
;MTIAFSAFRGSLTVSGSASPGALSPTADIVDARLVVVIAGWTRVDGIATGTISDTDGHVWTPLYAIAQIGTNLYNAAWFTVTRATISTSDSITVDMGNLETDGYSCFGILEFTFDTSMNIKEAIVEATATGTSTAPSVTKSGLSAKSKLLLGVVTIAGANADTYTQDADYLNNTSFGVGIGADACSMRFGTRISTTTSDTYDPTLGTSRLWNDILFVLEEFPGLARNPSQRMQAVKRASYW
;
A
#
# COMPACT_ATOMS: atom_id res chain seq x y z
N MET A 1 7.73 20.31 3.65
CA MET A 1 7.34 18.99 3.33
C MET A 1 7.84 18.00 4.30
N THR A 2 7.02 17.06 4.60
CA THR A 2 7.37 16.23 5.70
C THR A 2 6.83 14.82 5.66
N ILE A 3 6.08 14.41 4.60
CA ILE A 3 5.83 12.99 4.44
C ILE A 3 7.17 12.31 4.20
N ALA A 4 7.52 11.38 5.08
CA ALA A 4 8.73 10.59 4.96
C ALA A 4 8.45 9.16 5.43
N PHE A 5 9.08 8.18 4.79
CA PHE A 5 9.06 6.81 5.27
C PHE A 5 9.68 6.75 6.66
N SER A 6 8.97 6.14 7.61
CA SER A 6 9.41 5.95 8.98
C SER A 6 9.91 4.53 9.20
N ALA A 7 9.06 3.54 8.90
CA ALA A 7 9.43 2.14 9.13
C ALA A 7 8.55 1.17 8.32
N PHE A 8 9.10 -0.01 8.07
CA PHE A 8 8.34 -1.19 7.74
C PHE A 8 7.95 -1.90 9.03
N ARG A 9 6.65 -2.07 9.26
CA ARG A 9 6.08 -2.56 10.52
C ARG A 9 5.72 -4.02 10.52
N GLY A 10 6.14 -4.73 9.49
CA GLY A 10 5.97 -6.17 9.38
C GLY A 10 5.19 -6.60 8.15
N SER A 11 5.23 -7.89 7.88
CA SER A 11 4.46 -8.54 6.81
C SER A 11 3.89 -9.86 7.26
N LEU A 12 2.78 -10.23 6.66
CA LEU A 12 2.18 -11.55 6.76
C LEU A 12 2.19 -12.21 5.38
N THR A 13 2.46 -13.50 5.39
CA THR A 13 2.39 -14.35 4.21
C THR A 13 1.51 -15.54 4.51
N VAL A 14 0.59 -15.84 3.60
CA VAL A 14 -0.38 -16.90 3.77
C VAL A 14 -0.37 -17.80 2.55
N SER A 15 -0.42 -19.11 2.76
CA SER A 15 -0.56 -20.12 1.72
C SER A 15 -1.88 -20.88 1.88
N GLY A 16 -2.49 -21.27 0.75
CA GLY A 16 -3.77 -21.96 0.73
C GLY A 16 -4.94 -21.01 0.92
N SER A 17 -6.10 -21.56 1.19
CA SER A 17 -7.39 -20.85 1.28
C SER A 17 -7.56 -19.99 2.55
N ALA A 18 -6.51 -19.76 3.33
CA ALA A 18 -6.61 -18.98 4.57
C ALA A 18 -6.71 -17.48 4.27
N SER A 19 -7.92 -16.97 4.30
CA SER A 19 -8.29 -15.55 4.31
C SER A 19 -9.46 -15.38 5.29
N PRO A 20 -9.53 -14.33 6.09
CA PRO A 20 -8.59 -13.19 6.20
C PRO A 20 -7.26 -13.51 6.91
N GLY A 21 -6.24 -12.72 6.59
CA GLY A 21 -4.97 -12.71 7.31
C GLY A 21 -4.90 -11.55 8.32
N ALA A 22 -4.40 -11.80 9.52
CA ALA A 22 -4.22 -10.79 10.56
C ALA A 22 -2.75 -10.66 10.96
N LEU A 23 -2.25 -9.43 11.05
CA LEU A 23 -0.88 -9.11 11.39
C LEU A 23 -0.82 -8.02 12.46
N SER A 24 -0.10 -8.27 13.53
CA SER A 24 0.27 -7.22 14.49
C SER A 24 1.52 -6.48 14.03
N PRO A 25 1.61 -5.16 14.22
CA PRO A 25 2.83 -4.42 13.94
C PRO A 25 3.99 -4.94 14.78
N THR A 26 5.20 -4.92 14.23
CA THR A 26 6.43 -5.33 14.94
C THR A 26 6.89 -4.34 16.00
N ALA A 27 6.35 -3.14 15.99
CA ALA A 27 6.48 -2.12 17.03
C ALA A 27 5.27 -1.18 16.95
N ASP A 28 4.97 -0.52 18.06
CA ASP A 28 3.84 0.41 18.14
C ASP A 28 3.92 1.50 17.07
N ILE A 29 2.79 1.74 16.41
CA ILE A 29 2.59 2.85 15.49
C ILE A 29 1.85 3.92 16.26
N VAL A 30 2.55 4.95 16.67
CA VAL A 30 1.99 6.00 17.51
C VAL A 30 0.92 6.83 16.79
N ASP A 31 0.16 7.61 17.54
CA ASP A 31 -0.81 8.55 17.00
C ASP A 31 -0.19 9.51 15.97
N ALA A 32 -1.03 10.04 15.10
CA ALA A 32 -0.64 10.98 14.04
C ALA A 32 0.45 10.44 13.08
N ARG A 33 0.33 9.18 12.70
CA ARG A 33 1.09 8.55 11.60
C ARG A 33 0.21 8.27 10.40
N LEU A 34 0.79 8.34 9.22
CA LEU A 34 0.19 7.77 8.02
C LEU A 34 0.62 6.30 7.93
N VAL A 35 -0.35 5.42 7.89
CA VAL A 35 -0.13 3.99 7.72
C VAL A 35 -0.66 3.58 6.36
N VAL A 36 0.16 2.90 5.58
CA VAL A 36 -0.22 2.30 4.31
C VAL A 36 -0.08 0.80 4.43
N VAL A 37 -1.12 0.07 4.06
CA VAL A 37 -1.09 -1.38 3.92
C VAL A 37 -1.14 -1.71 2.44
N ILE A 38 -0.18 -2.48 1.98
CA ILE A 38 -0.12 -3.02 0.63
C ILE A 38 -0.32 -4.53 0.69
N ALA A 39 -1.14 -5.07 -0.20
CA ALA A 39 -1.45 -6.50 -0.25
C ALA A 39 -1.41 -7.02 -1.69
N GLY A 40 -0.92 -8.24 -1.85
CA GLY A 40 -0.91 -8.96 -3.10
C GLY A 40 -1.33 -10.41 -2.91
N TRP A 41 -1.95 -11.00 -3.93
CA TRP A 41 -2.35 -12.40 -3.89
C TRP A 41 -2.46 -13.02 -5.28
N THR A 42 -2.30 -14.33 -5.32
CA THR A 42 -2.46 -15.15 -6.53
C THR A 42 -3.61 -16.12 -6.34
N ARG A 43 -4.24 -16.51 -7.45
CA ARG A 43 -5.29 -17.52 -7.53
C ARG A 43 -6.48 -17.27 -6.59
N VAL A 44 -7.49 -16.65 -7.14
CA VAL A 44 -8.74 -16.34 -6.43
C VAL A 44 -9.92 -16.91 -7.22
N ASP A 45 -10.82 -17.57 -6.52
CA ASP A 45 -12.11 -17.99 -7.06
C ASP A 45 -13.04 -16.76 -7.16
N GLY A 46 -13.14 -16.19 -8.36
CA GLY A 46 -14.01 -15.05 -8.62
C GLY A 46 -13.34 -13.68 -8.47
N ILE A 47 -14.16 -12.63 -8.38
CA ILE A 47 -13.68 -11.24 -8.18
C ILE A 47 -13.44 -11.04 -6.67
N ALA A 48 -12.18 -11.02 -6.27
CA ALA A 48 -11.82 -10.68 -4.90
C ALA A 48 -12.03 -9.19 -4.64
N THR A 49 -12.81 -8.87 -3.63
CA THR A 49 -12.92 -7.51 -3.08
C THR A 49 -12.12 -7.47 -1.78
N GLY A 50 -10.87 -7.08 -1.85
CA GLY A 50 -10.07 -6.94 -0.63
C GLY A 50 -10.71 -5.95 0.35
N THR A 51 -10.80 -6.33 1.61
CA THR A 51 -11.22 -5.43 2.71
C THR A 51 -10.15 -5.38 3.79
N ILE A 52 -10.16 -4.31 4.57
CA ILE A 52 -9.23 -4.11 5.67
C ILE A 52 -9.96 -3.59 6.90
N SER A 53 -9.53 -4.04 8.06
CA SER A 53 -9.97 -3.57 9.37
C SER A 53 -8.85 -3.69 10.38
N ASP A 54 -8.98 -3.06 11.53
CA ASP A 54 -8.10 -3.26 12.68
C ASP A 54 -8.90 -3.31 13.97
N THR A 55 -8.24 -3.70 15.06
CA THR A 55 -8.86 -3.87 16.38
C THR A 55 -9.28 -2.55 17.01
N ASP A 56 -8.67 -1.43 16.62
CA ASP A 56 -8.96 -0.10 17.17
C ASP A 56 -10.04 0.65 16.40
N GLY A 57 -10.49 0.10 15.26
CA GLY A 57 -11.56 0.67 14.44
C GLY A 57 -11.15 1.92 13.69
N HIS A 58 -9.91 2.04 13.25
CA HIS A 58 -9.49 3.11 12.35
C HIS A 58 -10.25 3.03 11.03
N VAL A 59 -10.49 4.19 10.44
CA VAL A 59 -11.10 4.27 9.11
C VAL A 59 -10.03 4.11 8.05
N TRP A 60 -10.11 3.03 7.30
CA TRP A 60 -9.21 2.74 6.18
C TRP A 60 -9.80 3.24 4.87
N THR A 61 -9.01 3.98 4.12
CA THR A 61 -9.38 4.49 2.80
C THR A 61 -8.61 3.69 1.75
N PRO A 62 -9.30 3.11 0.74
CA PRO A 62 -8.60 2.44 -0.34
C PRO A 62 -7.78 3.46 -1.14
N LEU A 63 -6.48 3.20 -1.29
CA LEU A 63 -5.62 3.89 -2.25
C LEU A 63 -5.80 3.30 -3.63
N TYR A 64 -6.04 2.02 -3.68
CA TYR A 64 -6.26 1.27 -4.90
C TYR A 64 -7.16 0.07 -4.61
N ALA A 65 -8.22 -0.04 -5.36
CA ALA A 65 -9.11 -1.19 -5.31
C ALA A 65 -8.80 -2.11 -6.48
N ILE A 66 -8.09 -3.16 -6.18
CA ILE A 66 -7.89 -4.38 -6.99
C ILE A 66 -7.62 -4.17 -8.49
N ALA A 67 -6.38 -4.34 -8.90
CA ALA A 67 -6.08 -4.69 -10.28
C ALA A 67 -5.94 -6.21 -10.40
N GLN A 68 -6.83 -6.79 -11.17
CA GLN A 68 -6.63 -8.12 -11.69
C GLN A 68 -5.71 -8.05 -12.91
N ILE A 69 -4.67 -8.87 -12.92
CA ILE A 69 -3.79 -8.98 -14.07
C ILE A 69 -3.71 -10.39 -14.53
N GLY A 70 -4.06 -10.56 -15.79
CA GLY A 70 -4.28 -11.89 -16.30
C GLY A 70 -5.38 -12.59 -15.52
N THR A 71 -5.26 -13.88 -15.31
CA THR A 71 -6.24 -14.65 -14.53
C THR A 71 -5.87 -14.82 -13.06
N ASN A 72 -4.65 -14.42 -12.62
CA ASN A 72 -4.10 -14.99 -11.39
C ASN A 72 -3.26 -14.06 -10.51
N LEU A 73 -3.15 -12.74 -10.74
CA LEU A 73 -2.41 -11.85 -9.86
C LEU A 73 -3.25 -10.62 -9.51
N TYR A 74 -3.34 -10.35 -8.23
CA TYR A 74 -4.14 -9.26 -7.68
C TYR A 74 -3.31 -8.44 -6.71
N ASN A 75 -3.66 -7.17 -6.56
CA ASN A 75 -3.15 -6.33 -5.48
C ASN A 75 -4.15 -5.27 -5.04
N ALA A 76 -3.95 -4.78 -3.85
CA ALA A 76 -4.70 -3.68 -3.28
C ALA A 76 -3.81 -2.89 -2.31
N ALA A 77 -4.22 -1.66 -2.03
CA ALA A 77 -3.59 -0.87 -0.99
C ALA A 77 -4.62 0.02 -0.30
N TRP A 78 -4.40 0.27 0.97
CA TRP A 78 -5.23 1.13 1.81
C TRP A 78 -4.34 2.03 2.65
N PHE A 79 -4.90 3.15 3.08
CA PHE A 79 -4.24 4.00 4.07
C PHE A 79 -5.19 4.42 5.20
N THR A 80 -4.60 4.73 6.31
CA THR A 80 -5.25 5.46 7.42
C THR A 80 -4.28 6.46 8.02
N VAL A 81 -4.84 7.50 8.64
CA VAL A 81 -4.09 8.37 9.56
C VAL A 81 -4.49 7.99 10.96
N THR A 82 -3.54 7.49 11.75
CA THR A 82 -3.80 6.99 13.10
C THR A 82 -4.33 8.11 14.01
N ARG A 83 -5.37 7.80 14.77
CA ARG A 83 -5.97 8.68 15.80
C ARG A 83 -5.75 8.14 17.21
N ALA A 84 -5.21 6.96 17.29
CA ALA A 84 -4.76 6.27 18.48
C ALA A 84 -3.53 5.43 18.10
N THR A 85 -2.77 4.98 19.07
CA THR A 85 -1.66 4.06 18.82
C THR A 85 -2.18 2.70 18.40
N ILE A 86 -1.69 2.17 17.28
CA ILE A 86 -1.84 0.75 16.94
C ILE A 86 -0.67 0.04 17.63
N SER A 87 -0.96 -0.69 18.69
CA SER A 87 0.07 -1.35 19.50
C SER A 87 0.48 -2.70 18.90
N THR A 88 1.55 -3.26 19.42
CA THR A 88 1.99 -4.63 19.04
C THR A 88 1.02 -5.73 19.46
N SER A 89 0.03 -5.43 20.31
CA SER A 89 -1.05 -6.36 20.68
C SER A 89 -2.29 -6.23 19.79
N ASP A 90 -2.39 -5.17 19.01
CA ASP A 90 -3.48 -4.96 18.07
C ASP A 90 -3.22 -5.71 16.77
N SER A 91 -4.25 -5.89 15.95
CA SER A 91 -4.10 -6.53 14.67
C SER A 91 -4.76 -5.73 13.55
N ILE A 92 -4.07 -5.70 12.40
CA ILE A 92 -4.61 -5.26 11.13
C ILE A 92 -4.99 -6.51 10.34
N THR A 93 -6.24 -6.63 9.98
CA THR A 93 -6.78 -7.77 9.25
C THR A 93 -7.07 -7.38 7.81
N VAL A 94 -6.49 -8.13 6.88
CA VAL A 94 -6.76 -7.99 5.44
C VAL A 94 -7.51 -9.25 4.98
N ASP A 95 -8.72 -9.04 4.46
CA ASP A 95 -9.50 -10.10 3.82
C ASP A 95 -9.39 -9.96 2.31
N MET A 96 -8.81 -10.95 1.69
CA MET A 96 -8.56 -11.01 0.25
C MET A 96 -9.62 -11.84 -0.50
N GLY A 97 -10.69 -12.23 0.19
CA GLY A 97 -11.75 -13.07 -0.35
C GLY A 97 -11.36 -14.54 -0.41
N ASN A 98 -12.02 -15.28 -1.30
CA ASN A 98 -11.83 -16.72 -1.43
C ASN A 98 -10.54 -17.01 -2.24
N LEU A 99 -9.46 -17.36 -1.52
CA LEU A 99 -8.26 -17.90 -2.15
C LEU A 99 -8.49 -19.37 -2.51
N GLU A 100 -7.98 -19.81 -3.64
CA GLU A 100 -7.89 -21.23 -3.96
C GLU A 100 -6.94 -21.96 -2.99
N THR A 101 -7.06 -23.28 -2.90
CA THR A 101 -6.25 -24.09 -1.97
C THR A 101 -4.75 -24.02 -2.25
N ASP A 102 -4.36 -23.67 -3.46
CA ASP A 102 -2.99 -23.42 -3.89
C ASP A 102 -2.67 -21.92 -4.11
N GLY A 103 -3.55 -21.04 -3.68
CA GLY A 103 -3.33 -19.59 -3.70
C GLY A 103 -2.31 -19.13 -2.66
N TYR A 104 -1.70 -18.01 -2.94
CA TYR A 104 -0.73 -17.37 -2.06
C TYR A 104 -1.09 -15.89 -1.89
N SER A 105 -0.89 -15.39 -0.68
CA SER A 105 -1.08 -13.98 -0.41
C SER A 105 0.00 -13.44 0.52
N CYS A 106 0.26 -12.16 0.38
CA CYS A 106 1.14 -11.44 1.29
C CYS A 106 0.64 -10.00 1.45
N PHE A 107 0.82 -9.44 2.63
CA PHE A 107 0.62 -8.02 2.84
C PHE A 107 1.65 -7.45 3.82
N GLY A 108 1.88 -6.16 3.73
CA GLY A 108 2.85 -5.45 4.54
C GLY A 108 2.33 -4.12 5.04
N ILE A 109 2.79 -3.72 6.23
CA ILE A 109 2.43 -2.48 6.91
C ILE A 109 3.60 -1.51 6.78
N LEU A 110 3.33 -0.34 6.20
CA LEU A 110 4.29 0.76 6.05
C LEU A 110 3.84 1.95 6.90
N GLU A 111 4.75 2.51 7.65
CA GLU A 111 4.53 3.71 8.45
C GLU A 111 5.27 4.90 7.85
N PHE A 112 4.59 6.05 7.85
CA PHE A 112 5.14 7.31 7.39
C PHE A 112 4.87 8.41 8.44
N THR A 113 5.83 9.33 8.56
CA THR A 113 5.62 10.59 9.25
C THR A 113 5.07 11.63 8.29
N PHE A 114 4.29 12.57 8.79
CA PHE A 114 3.81 13.72 8.03
C PHE A 114 3.60 14.93 8.97
N ASP A 115 3.42 16.11 8.40
CA ASP A 115 3.10 17.30 9.19
C ASP A 115 1.62 17.27 9.58
N THR A 116 1.35 17.15 10.87
CA THR A 116 -0.01 17.05 11.41
C THR A 116 -0.86 18.31 11.20
N SER A 117 -0.22 19.45 10.86
CA SER A 117 -0.93 20.65 10.44
C SER A 117 -1.44 20.58 8.99
N MET A 118 -0.97 19.61 8.25
CA MET A 118 -1.34 19.37 6.86
C MET A 118 -2.38 18.25 6.77
N ASN A 119 -3.09 18.19 5.66
CA ASN A 119 -3.91 17.03 5.30
C ASN A 119 -3.15 16.18 4.30
N ILE A 120 -3.40 14.87 4.34
CA ILE A 120 -3.01 13.98 3.26
C ILE A 120 -4.10 14.08 2.21
N LYS A 121 -3.73 14.39 0.98
CA LYS A 121 -4.66 14.43 -0.14
C LYS A 121 -5.18 13.02 -0.37
N GLU A 122 -6.49 12.90 -0.34
CA GLU A 122 -7.14 11.61 -0.58
C GLU A 122 -6.71 11.05 -1.93
N ALA A 123 -6.33 9.83 -1.86
CA ALA A 123 -6.20 8.88 -2.95
C ALA A 123 -5.43 9.35 -4.16
N ILE A 124 -4.23 8.84 -4.26
CA ILE A 124 -3.77 8.96 -5.56
C ILE A 124 -3.02 7.74 -6.01
N VAL A 125 -3.76 6.83 -6.55
CA VAL A 125 -3.22 5.94 -7.54
C VAL A 125 -2.97 6.71 -8.75
N GLU A 126 -1.82 6.61 -9.13
CA GLU A 126 -1.56 7.42 -10.16
C GLU A 126 -1.12 6.75 -11.40
N ALA A 127 -0.49 5.64 -11.32
CA ALA A 127 -0.22 4.81 -12.47
C ALA A 127 -0.16 3.33 -12.11
N THR A 128 -0.57 2.49 -13.03
CA THR A 128 -0.41 1.04 -12.96
C THR A 128 0.13 0.53 -14.28
N ALA A 129 0.97 -0.48 -14.21
CA ALA A 129 1.44 -1.22 -15.37
C ALA A 129 1.50 -2.71 -15.06
N THR A 130 1.40 -3.52 -16.08
CA THR A 130 1.33 -4.98 -15.96
C THR A 130 2.11 -5.63 -17.06
N GLY A 131 2.66 -6.79 -16.79
CA GLY A 131 3.37 -7.52 -17.84
C GLY A 131 3.90 -8.87 -17.38
N THR A 132 4.58 -9.52 -18.31
CA THR A 132 5.36 -10.73 -18.04
C THR A 132 6.75 -10.50 -18.61
N SER A 133 7.67 -10.13 -17.75
CA SER A 133 9.05 -9.80 -18.14
C SER A 133 9.97 -9.78 -16.94
N THR A 134 11.23 -9.43 -17.16
CA THR A 134 12.20 -9.10 -16.12
C THR A 134 12.25 -7.60 -15.80
N ALA A 135 11.48 -6.76 -16.48
CA ALA A 135 11.54 -5.31 -16.38
C ALA A 135 10.14 -4.72 -16.10
N PRO A 136 9.60 -4.84 -14.87
CA PRO A 136 8.46 -4.04 -14.46
C PRO A 136 8.78 -2.57 -14.64
N SER A 137 7.80 -1.79 -15.07
CA SER A 137 7.97 -0.34 -15.16
C SER A 137 6.62 0.36 -15.19
N VAL A 138 6.47 1.36 -14.36
CA VAL A 138 5.29 2.22 -14.31
C VAL A 138 5.68 3.68 -14.27
N THR A 139 5.08 4.49 -15.13
CA THR A 139 5.36 5.93 -15.22
C THR A 139 4.11 6.75 -14.96
N LYS A 140 4.23 7.79 -14.16
CA LYS A 140 3.22 8.82 -13.99
C LYS A 140 3.75 10.18 -14.46
N SER A 141 3.03 10.79 -15.36
CA SER A 141 3.24 12.17 -15.83
C SER A 141 2.14 13.11 -15.30
N GLY A 142 2.36 14.39 -15.42
CA GLY A 142 1.41 15.42 -14.97
C GLY A 142 1.39 15.60 -13.46
N LEU A 143 2.42 15.18 -12.77
CA LEU A 143 2.58 15.40 -11.34
C LEU A 143 2.79 16.89 -11.02
N SER A 144 2.43 17.29 -9.81
CA SER A 144 2.76 18.63 -9.33
C SER A 144 4.28 18.81 -9.18
N ALA A 145 4.79 20.01 -9.38
CA ALA A 145 6.19 20.34 -9.11
C ALA A 145 6.48 20.52 -7.60
N LYS A 146 5.49 20.27 -6.72
CA LYS A 146 5.67 20.29 -5.28
C LYS A 146 6.37 19.03 -4.81
N SER A 147 7.00 19.13 -3.67
CA SER A 147 7.57 17.97 -3.01
C SER A 147 6.48 16.97 -2.61
N LYS A 148 6.67 15.71 -2.95
CA LYS A 148 5.74 14.61 -2.73
C LYS A 148 6.50 13.34 -2.43
N LEU A 149 5.85 12.43 -1.73
CA LEU A 149 6.32 11.06 -1.55
C LEU A 149 5.75 10.20 -2.68
N LEU A 150 6.63 9.49 -3.34
CA LEU A 150 6.30 8.42 -4.28
C LEU A 150 6.53 7.08 -3.58
N LEU A 151 5.56 6.18 -3.71
CA LEU A 151 5.64 4.80 -3.24
C LEU A 151 5.43 3.89 -4.45
N GLY A 152 6.52 3.31 -4.94
CA GLY A 152 6.49 2.27 -5.96
C GLY A 152 6.26 0.91 -5.31
N VAL A 153 5.35 0.11 -5.86
CA VAL A 153 5.03 -1.23 -5.38
C VAL A 153 4.91 -2.18 -6.54
N VAL A 154 5.75 -3.19 -6.58
CA VAL A 154 5.63 -4.29 -7.53
C VAL A 154 5.16 -5.56 -6.84
N THR A 155 4.08 -6.14 -7.34
CA THR A 155 3.57 -7.46 -6.95
C THR A 155 3.92 -8.45 -8.05
N ILE A 156 4.42 -9.61 -7.67
CA ILE A 156 5.02 -10.59 -8.58
C ILE A 156 4.40 -11.95 -8.32
N ALA A 157 3.96 -12.62 -9.38
CA ALA A 157 3.67 -14.06 -9.35
C ALA A 157 5.02 -14.80 -9.40
N GLY A 158 5.67 -14.89 -8.26
CA GLY A 158 7.01 -15.46 -8.14
C GLY A 158 7.49 -15.50 -6.70
N ALA A 159 8.46 -16.35 -6.44
CA ALA A 159 9.00 -16.57 -5.10
C ALA A 159 9.72 -15.32 -4.53
N ASN A 160 9.65 -15.14 -3.21
CA ASN A 160 10.41 -14.07 -2.56
C ASN A 160 11.93 -14.22 -2.71
N ALA A 161 12.41 -15.43 -2.97
CA ALA A 161 13.82 -15.72 -3.23
C ALA A 161 14.29 -15.37 -4.65
N ASP A 162 13.39 -15.02 -5.57
CA ASP A 162 13.77 -14.55 -6.90
C ASP A 162 14.62 -13.28 -6.75
N THR A 163 15.69 -13.19 -7.52
CA THR A 163 16.57 -12.02 -7.48
C THR A 163 15.81 -10.77 -7.92
N TYR A 164 16.10 -9.67 -7.25
CA TYR A 164 15.46 -8.39 -7.49
C TYR A 164 16.47 -7.26 -7.34
N THR A 165 16.47 -6.33 -8.27
CA THR A 165 17.24 -5.11 -8.19
C THR A 165 16.28 -3.94 -8.09
N GLN A 166 16.40 -3.20 -7.01
CA GLN A 166 15.62 -1.99 -6.77
C GLN A 166 15.94 -0.94 -7.82
N ASP A 167 14.93 -0.15 -8.19
CA ASP A 167 15.14 1.10 -8.88
C ASP A 167 16.09 2.01 -8.08
N ALA A 168 17.13 2.52 -8.73
CA ALA A 168 18.22 3.25 -8.07
C ALA A 168 17.78 4.57 -7.43
N ASP A 169 16.68 5.14 -7.90
CA ASP A 169 16.13 6.40 -7.40
C ASP A 169 15.22 6.21 -6.18
N TYR A 170 14.85 4.98 -5.88
CA TYR A 170 13.96 4.64 -4.77
C TYR A 170 14.73 4.01 -3.61
N LEU A 171 14.38 4.41 -2.41
CA LEU A 171 14.99 3.97 -1.16
C LEU A 171 14.02 3.08 -0.36
N ASN A 172 14.49 2.61 0.81
CA ASN A 172 13.68 1.85 1.77
C ASN A 172 13.10 0.54 1.20
N ASN A 173 13.90 -0.12 0.39
CA ASN A 173 13.53 -1.38 -0.23
C ASN A 173 13.30 -2.49 0.82
N THR A 174 12.15 -3.12 0.75
CA THR A 174 11.85 -4.34 1.50
C THR A 174 11.09 -5.30 0.61
N SER A 175 11.38 -6.58 0.79
CA SER A 175 10.72 -7.66 0.08
C SER A 175 10.05 -8.62 1.05
N PHE A 176 8.89 -9.10 0.69
CA PHE A 176 8.19 -10.16 1.41
C PHE A 176 7.32 -10.97 0.45
N GLY A 177 7.07 -12.22 0.79
CA GLY A 177 6.29 -13.09 -0.07
C GLY A 177 6.34 -14.53 0.39
N VAL A 178 5.53 -15.37 -0.24
CA VAL A 178 5.32 -16.76 0.11
C VAL A 178 5.22 -17.64 -1.13
N GLY A 179 5.54 -18.90 -0.99
CA GLY A 179 5.49 -19.91 -2.06
C GLY A 179 6.80 -20.05 -2.82
N ILE A 180 6.78 -20.96 -3.78
CA ILE A 180 7.89 -21.25 -4.68
C ILE A 180 7.40 -21.30 -6.13
N GLY A 181 8.25 -20.92 -7.07
CA GLY A 181 7.92 -20.98 -8.49
C GLY A 181 6.98 -19.85 -8.93
N ALA A 182 6.25 -20.09 -10.01
CA ALA A 182 5.41 -19.10 -10.68
C ALA A 182 4.06 -18.84 -9.98
N ASP A 183 3.64 -19.75 -9.12
CA ASP A 183 2.37 -19.63 -8.38
C ASP A 183 2.53 -18.88 -7.06
N ALA A 184 3.76 -18.61 -6.63
CA ALA A 184 4.08 -17.84 -5.43
C ALA A 184 3.61 -16.37 -5.56
N CYS A 185 3.42 -15.71 -4.43
CA CYS A 185 3.15 -14.28 -4.38
C CYS A 185 4.25 -13.56 -3.60
N SER A 186 4.83 -12.56 -4.19
CA SER A 186 5.79 -11.70 -3.50
C SER A 186 5.60 -10.23 -3.88
N MET A 187 5.97 -9.36 -2.95
CA MET A 187 5.90 -7.92 -3.11
C MET A 187 7.24 -7.27 -2.81
N ARG A 188 7.48 -6.17 -3.49
CA ARG A 188 8.60 -5.28 -3.26
C ARG A 188 8.07 -3.85 -3.26
N PHE A 189 8.67 -3.00 -2.48
CA PHE A 189 8.35 -1.58 -2.55
C PHE A 189 9.61 -0.73 -2.43
N GLY A 190 9.51 0.50 -2.89
CA GLY A 190 10.50 1.54 -2.68
C GLY A 190 9.83 2.90 -2.53
N THR A 191 10.51 3.83 -1.87
CA THR A 191 10.00 5.18 -1.65
C THR A 191 10.98 6.22 -2.19
N ARG A 192 10.44 7.30 -2.73
CA ARG A 192 11.21 8.43 -3.24
C ARG A 192 10.54 9.75 -2.88
N ILE A 193 11.32 10.74 -2.48
CA ILE A 193 10.86 12.12 -2.40
C ILE A 193 11.19 12.79 -3.72
N SER A 194 10.18 13.34 -4.37
CA SER A 194 10.32 13.92 -5.71
C SER A 194 9.64 15.28 -5.82
N THR A 195 10.18 16.13 -6.70
CA THR A 195 9.57 17.39 -7.15
C THR A 195 9.38 17.41 -8.67
N THR A 196 9.65 16.30 -9.35
CA THR A 196 9.50 16.18 -10.79
C THR A 196 8.02 16.17 -11.21
N THR A 197 7.76 16.55 -12.44
CA THR A 197 6.42 16.51 -13.03
C THR A 197 6.11 15.18 -13.73
N SER A 198 7.09 14.29 -13.79
CA SER A 198 6.96 12.92 -14.23
C SER A 198 7.94 12.06 -13.43
N ASP A 199 7.53 10.86 -13.10
CA ASP A 199 8.37 9.90 -12.36
C ASP A 199 8.08 8.48 -12.83
N THR A 200 9.09 7.62 -12.73
CA THR A 200 9.01 6.21 -13.10
C THR A 200 9.52 5.37 -11.94
N TYR A 201 8.90 4.23 -11.73
CA TYR A 201 9.41 3.15 -10.89
C TYR A 201 9.66 1.95 -11.78
N ASP A 202 10.92 1.53 -11.92
CA ASP A 202 11.36 0.52 -12.88
C ASP A 202 12.40 -0.48 -12.30
N PRO A 203 12.01 -1.25 -11.30
CA PRO A 203 12.87 -2.28 -10.75
C PRO A 203 13.16 -3.38 -11.78
N THR A 204 14.16 -4.22 -11.50
CA THR A 204 14.50 -5.34 -12.36
C THR A 204 14.35 -6.67 -11.62
N LEU A 205 13.74 -7.65 -12.27
CA LEU A 205 13.62 -9.03 -11.81
C LEU A 205 14.68 -9.90 -12.47
N GLY A 206 15.29 -10.81 -11.72
CA GLY A 206 16.24 -11.75 -12.28
C GLY A 206 15.60 -12.87 -13.08
N THR A 207 14.30 -13.08 -12.94
CA THR A 207 13.51 -14.08 -13.66
C THR A 207 12.27 -13.44 -14.25
N SER A 208 11.92 -13.77 -15.50
CA SER A 208 10.67 -13.30 -16.10
C SER A 208 9.47 -13.85 -15.34
N ARG A 209 8.63 -12.95 -14.83
CA ARG A 209 7.42 -13.27 -14.06
C ARG A 209 6.25 -12.42 -14.52
N LEU A 210 5.05 -12.86 -14.22
CA LEU A 210 3.87 -12.02 -14.26
C LEU A 210 3.99 -10.99 -13.09
N TRP A 211 3.80 -9.72 -13.39
CA TRP A 211 3.93 -8.65 -12.40
C TRP A 211 2.86 -7.58 -12.57
N ASN A 212 2.58 -6.92 -11.46
CA ASN A 212 1.81 -5.68 -11.40
C ASN A 212 2.64 -4.63 -10.69
N ASP A 213 2.82 -3.51 -11.32
CA ASP A 213 3.57 -2.38 -10.81
C ASP A 213 2.64 -1.18 -10.62
N ILE A 214 2.74 -0.55 -9.45
CA ILE A 214 1.89 0.58 -9.06
C ILE A 214 2.76 1.69 -8.54
N LEU A 215 2.49 2.90 -8.98
CA LEU A 215 3.08 4.11 -8.44
C LEU A 215 2.01 4.93 -7.72
N PHE A 216 2.13 5.01 -6.40
CA PHE A 216 1.32 5.86 -5.54
C PHE A 216 2.01 7.20 -5.33
N VAL A 217 1.22 8.27 -5.30
CA VAL A 217 1.70 9.62 -5.04
C VAL A 217 0.99 10.15 -3.79
N LEU A 218 1.75 10.52 -2.78
CA LEU A 218 1.25 11.05 -1.52
C LEU A 218 1.72 12.50 -1.38
N GLU A 219 0.77 13.43 -1.40
CA GLU A 219 1.03 14.86 -1.26
C GLU A 219 0.41 15.40 0.02
N GLU A 220 1.18 16.23 0.73
CA GLU A 220 0.63 17.08 1.77
C GLU A 220 0.06 18.34 1.16
N PHE A 221 -1.10 18.75 1.62
CA PHE A 221 -1.65 20.06 1.28
C PHE A 221 -2.10 20.80 2.54
N PRO A 222 -2.02 22.13 2.55
CA PRO A 222 -2.48 22.91 3.69
C PRO A 222 -3.92 22.51 4.04
N GLY A 223 -4.13 22.04 5.27
CA GLY A 223 -5.47 21.90 5.79
C GLY A 223 -6.18 23.23 5.61
N LEU A 224 -7.39 23.23 5.05
CA LEU A 224 -8.22 24.43 5.17
C LEU A 224 -8.24 24.74 6.67
N ALA A 225 -7.64 25.87 7.06
CA ALA A 225 -7.69 26.33 8.43
C ALA A 225 -9.17 26.32 8.82
N ARG A 226 -9.60 25.31 9.54
CA ARG A 226 -11.00 25.22 9.98
C ARG A 226 -11.20 26.38 10.91
N ASN A 227 -11.74 27.46 10.38
CA ASN A 227 -12.15 28.58 11.16
C ASN A 227 -12.98 28.05 12.34
N PRO A 228 -12.65 28.34 13.61
CA PRO A 228 -13.38 27.80 14.77
C PRO A 228 -14.89 27.95 14.67
N SER A 229 -15.38 28.99 13.94
CA SER A 229 -16.78 29.18 13.63
C SER A 229 -17.38 28.13 12.69
N GLN A 230 -16.59 27.47 11.83
CA GLN A 230 -17.08 26.39 10.96
C GLN A 230 -17.18 25.05 11.71
N ARG A 231 -16.36 24.83 12.75
CA ARG A 231 -16.52 23.67 13.64
C ARG A 231 -17.86 23.67 14.37
N MET A 232 -18.34 24.85 14.82
CA MET A 232 -19.63 24.97 15.49
C MET A 232 -20.83 24.75 14.56
N GLN A 233 -20.71 25.09 13.27
CA GLN A 233 -21.79 24.86 12.31
C GLN A 233 -21.91 23.37 11.88
N ALA A 234 -20.80 22.64 11.82
CA ALA A 234 -20.84 21.21 11.53
C ALA A 234 -21.47 20.41 12.69
N VAL A 235 -21.17 20.77 13.93
CA VAL A 235 -21.79 20.14 15.12
C VAL A 235 -23.29 20.46 15.21
N LYS A 236 -23.72 21.68 14.90
CA LYS A 236 -25.14 22.05 14.89
C LYS A 236 -25.95 21.34 13.79
N ARG A 237 -25.34 21.00 12.65
CA ARG A 237 -26.06 20.25 11.60
C ARG A 237 -26.22 18.76 11.92
N ALA A 238 -25.31 18.18 12.71
CA ALA A 238 -25.39 16.78 13.14
C ALA A 238 -26.42 16.53 14.27
N SER A 239 -26.92 17.59 14.92
CA SER A 239 -27.89 17.49 16.01
C SER A 239 -29.36 17.70 15.57
N TYR A 240 -29.64 17.78 14.28
CA TYR A 240 -31.00 17.95 13.71
C TYR A 240 -31.45 16.79 12.81
N TRP A 241 -30.84 15.60 12.96
CA TRP A 241 -31.33 14.35 12.32
C TRP A 241 -31.44 13.23 13.32
#